data_1443f61ea505dedb27b5d26475fba519
#
_entry.id   1443f61ea505dedb27b5d26475fba519
#
_cell.length_a   1.000
_cell.length_b   1.000
_cell.length_c   1.000
_cell.angle_alpha   90.00
_cell.angle_beta   90.00
_cell.angle_gamma   90.00
#
_symmetry.space_group_name_H-M   'P 1'
#
loop_
_entity.id
_entity.type
_entity.pdbx_description
1 polymer ?
#
loop_
_entity_poly.entity_id
_entity_poly.type
_entity_poly.pdbx_seq_one_letter_code
_entity_poly.pdbx_strand_id
1 'polypeptide(L)'
;FKSQGYLIFEDFVSSEVLSELKESLTSIFDEIDNDSNRLKQSYDNKHYGDISKEGRKFLKNQSSYYPSIQRYLKSKAIKEIVTKLLDGDAFIFNEQFVIKEPNTPSSFNWHQDSGYVNFDHKPYLTTWLALDDTHPLNGPLSIIPTNIETTSEVITHQWSDKSKDLFIQVDESKAKELYVSEGTLVVFSSLTPHASGANQSSKTRTAYLAQYSSEPIIDPNTGLIRNQAIPI
;
A
#
# COMPACT_ATOMS: atom_id res chain seq x y z
N PHE A 1 -18.66 -1.00 0.45
CA PHE A 1 -17.46 -1.51 -0.23
C PHE A 1 -17.79 -1.91 -1.67
N LYS A 2 -18.72 -2.84 -1.88
CA LYS A 2 -19.02 -3.45 -3.19
C LYS A 2 -19.33 -2.45 -4.31
N SER A 3 -20.14 -1.43 -4.02
CA SER A 3 -20.58 -0.42 -5.01
C SER A 3 -19.52 0.66 -5.32
N GLN A 4 -18.54 0.86 -4.45
CA GLN A 4 -17.53 1.93 -4.59
C GLN A 4 -16.10 1.41 -4.66
N GLY A 5 -15.84 0.14 -4.30
CA GLY A 5 -14.52 -0.47 -4.27
C GLY A 5 -13.62 -0.04 -3.11
N TYR A 6 -14.08 0.85 -2.22
CA TYR A 6 -13.31 1.31 -1.07
C TYR A 6 -14.18 1.68 0.13
N LEU A 7 -13.54 1.77 1.31
CA LEU A 7 -14.10 2.27 2.57
C LEU A 7 -13.07 3.16 3.27
N ILE A 8 -13.54 4.09 4.07
CA ILE A 8 -12.71 4.96 4.92
C ILE A 8 -13.16 4.77 6.37
N PHE A 9 -12.20 4.57 7.26
CA PHE A 9 -12.40 4.47 8.70
C PHE A 9 -11.57 5.56 9.36
N GLU A 10 -12.19 6.66 9.72
CA GLU A 10 -11.55 7.74 10.45
C GLU A 10 -11.21 7.29 11.87
N ASP A 11 -10.15 7.85 12.47
CA ASP A 11 -9.69 7.52 13.84
C ASP A 11 -9.56 6.00 14.08
N PHE A 12 -9.09 5.26 13.07
CA PHE A 12 -9.06 3.80 13.11
C PHE A 12 -8.05 3.23 14.11
N VAL A 13 -6.91 3.88 14.25
CA VAL A 13 -5.89 3.51 15.25
C VAL A 13 -5.79 4.57 16.32
N SER A 14 -5.51 4.12 17.55
CA SER A 14 -5.24 5.06 18.66
C SER A 14 -3.90 5.78 18.45
N SER A 15 -3.71 6.88 19.16
CA SER A 15 -2.46 7.64 19.18
C SER A 15 -1.25 6.78 19.61
N GLU A 16 -1.47 5.80 20.50
CA GLU A 16 -0.41 4.89 20.94
C GLU A 16 0.05 3.97 19.82
N VAL A 17 -0.90 3.35 19.07
CA VAL A 17 -0.56 2.48 17.93
C VAL A 17 0.11 3.30 16.83
N LEU A 18 -0.37 4.52 16.58
CA LEU A 18 0.24 5.42 15.60
C LEU A 18 1.69 5.77 15.99
N SER A 19 1.93 6.10 17.27
CA SER A 19 3.28 6.37 17.80
C SER A 19 4.19 5.15 17.64
N GLU A 20 3.74 3.96 18.04
CA GLU A 20 4.52 2.71 17.88
C GLU A 20 4.92 2.43 16.43
N LEU A 21 4.06 2.71 15.46
CA LEU A 21 4.37 2.55 14.03
C LEU A 21 5.38 3.58 13.55
N LYS A 22 5.24 4.84 13.97
CA LYS A 22 6.19 5.93 13.65
C LYS A 22 7.56 5.69 14.30
N GLU A 23 7.60 5.22 15.54
CA GLU A 23 8.83 4.83 16.24
C GLU A 23 9.53 3.67 15.53
N SER A 24 8.77 2.66 15.09
CA SER A 24 9.32 1.58 14.27
C SER A 24 9.95 2.09 12.99
N LEU A 25 9.29 3.02 12.31
CA LEU A 25 9.85 3.64 11.10
C LEU A 25 11.14 4.41 11.38
N THR A 26 11.20 5.16 12.49
CA THR A 26 12.42 5.87 12.91
C THR A 26 13.55 4.88 13.18
N SER A 27 13.28 3.81 13.92
CA SER A 27 14.27 2.76 14.21
C SER A 27 14.78 2.08 12.93
N ILE A 28 13.89 1.88 11.94
CA ILE A 28 14.30 1.34 10.63
C ILE A 28 15.29 2.29 9.95
N PHE A 29 15.05 3.60 9.95
CA PHE A 29 15.97 4.57 9.36
C PHE A 29 17.30 4.63 10.11
N ASP A 30 17.29 4.59 11.44
CA ASP A 30 18.53 4.56 12.25
C ASP A 30 19.35 3.30 11.95
N GLU A 31 18.71 2.14 11.77
CA GLU A 31 19.40 0.92 11.36
C GLU A 31 19.95 0.99 9.93
N ILE A 32 19.25 1.68 9.03
CA ILE A 32 19.68 1.93 7.66
C ILE A 32 20.99 2.71 7.64
N ASP A 33 21.04 3.76 8.41
CA ASP A 33 22.20 4.65 8.45
C ASP A 33 23.41 3.97 9.11
N ASN A 34 23.17 3.01 10.01
CA ASN A 34 24.22 2.30 10.76
C ASN A 34 24.65 0.95 10.13
N ASP A 35 23.79 0.26 9.37
CA ASP A 35 24.10 -1.04 8.76
C ASP A 35 23.47 -1.22 7.37
N SER A 36 24.22 -0.88 6.34
CA SER A 36 23.82 -1.02 4.94
C SER A 36 23.58 -2.47 4.46
N ASN A 37 24.05 -3.48 5.19
CA ASN A 37 23.95 -4.89 4.76
C ASN A 37 22.56 -5.49 5.00
N ARG A 38 21.90 -5.15 6.09
CA ARG A 38 20.52 -5.63 6.39
C ARG A 38 19.52 -5.14 5.36
N LEU A 39 19.72 -3.92 4.88
CA LEU A 39 18.87 -3.35 3.85
C LEU A 39 19.10 -3.93 2.47
N LYS A 40 20.34 -4.29 2.13
CA LYS A 40 20.58 -5.01 0.88
C LYS A 40 19.73 -6.27 0.80
N GLN A 41 19.54 -7.01 1.89
CA GLN A 41 18.63 -8.18 1.91
C GLN A 41 17.15 -7.80 1.76
N SER A 42 16.72 -6.65 2.28
CA SER A 42 15.35 -6.12 2.09
C SER A 42 15.16 -5.47 0.72
N TYR A 43 16.21 -4.95 0.12
CA TYR A 43 16.22 -4.24 -1.16
C TYR A 43 16.46 -5.13 -2.39
N ASP A 44 16.95 -6.35 -2.23
CA ASP A 44 17.22 -7.27 -3.34
C ASP A 44 15.97 -7.83 -4.05
N ASN A 45 14.78 -7.44 -3.61
CA ASN A 45 13.55 -7.72 -4.34
C ASN A 45 13.33 -6.68 -5.44
N LYS A 46 13.44 -7.11 -6.68
CA LYS A 46 13.38 -6.39 -7.96
C LYS A 46 12.16 -5.47 -8.22
N HIS A 47 11.34 -5.19 -7.21
CA HIS A 47 10.13 -4.36 -7.33
C HIS A 47 10.29 -2.96 -6.71
N TYR A 48 11.48 -2.60 -6.30
CA TYR A 48 11.75 -1.26 -5.81
C TYR A 48 12.28 -0.42 -6.94
N GLY A 49 11.49 0.57 -7.35
CA GLY A 49 12.04 1.69 -8.09
C GLY A 49 13.25 2.21 -7.31
N ASP A 50 14.30 2.60 -8.02
CA ASP A 50 15.54 3.12 -7.46
C ASP A 50 15.21 4.25 -6.46
N ILE A 51 15.26 3.91 -5.16
CA ILE A 51 14.90 4.78 -4.03
C ILE A 51 15.70 6.08 -4.06
N SER A 52 16.88 6.06 -4.69
CA SER A 52 17.82 7.17 -4.67
C SER A 52 17.45 8.31 -5.63
N LYS A 53 16.59 8.08 -6.62
CA LYS A 53 16.42 9.03 -7.73
C LYS A 53 15.14 9.86 -7.72
N GLU A 54 14.09 9.46 -7.00
CA GLU A 54 12.77 10.08 -7.16
C GLU A 54 12.05 10.47 -5.86
N GLY A 55 12.67 10.38 -4.68
CA GLY A 55 12.12 10.81 -3.40
C GLY A 55 10.91 10.00 -2.91
N ARG A 56 10.68 8.81 -3.46
CA ARG A 56 9.78 7.80 -2.92
C ARG A 56 10.60 6.70 -2.28
N LYS A 57 10.26 6.32 -1.06
CA LYS A 57 10.91 5.20 -0.36
C LYS A 57 9.86 4.15 0.00
N PHE A 58 10.25 2.90 -0.13
CA PHE A 58 9.45 1.75 0.27
C PHE A 58 10.25 0.90 1.25
N LEU A 59 9.65 0.55 2.37
CA LEU A 59 10.26 -0.33 3.36
C LEU A 59 9.33 -1.53 3.58
N LYS A 60 9.58 -2.61 2.84
CA LYS A 60 8.75 -3.83 2.86
C LYS A 60 9.15 -4.81 3.94
N ASN A 61 8.20 -5.69 4.29
CA ASN A 61 8.40 -6.89 5.10
C ASN A 61 8.99 -6.59 6.50
N GLN A 62 8.68 -5.42 7.04
CA GLN A 62 9.22 -4.97 8.30
C GLN A 62 8.55 -5.64 9.51
N SER A 63 7.35 -6.19 9.33
CA SER A 63 6.64 -6.94 10.37
C SER A 63 7.40 -8.16 10.89
N SER A 64 8.34 -8.69 10.10
CA SER A 64 9.22 -9.80 10.52
C SER A 64 10.25 -9.37 11.57
N TYR A 65 10.52 -8.08 11.69
CA TYR A 65 11.55 -7.54 12.57
C TYR A 65 10.97 -6.67 13.70
N TYR A 66 9.81 -6.05 13.48
CA TYR A 66 9.18 -5.11 14.41
C TYR A 66 7.85 -5.65 14.94
N PRO A 67 7.80 -6.09 16.22
CA PRO A 67 6.58 -6.66 16.81
C PRO A 67 5.39 -5.69 16.83
N SER A 68 5.61 -4.39 16.92
CA SER A 68 4.57 -3.35 16.82
C SER A 68 3.82 -3.41 15.49
N ILE A 69 4.56 -3.53 14.38
CA ILE A 69 4.01 -3.66 13.04
C ILE A 69 3.21 -4.97 12.92
N GLN A 70 3.76 -6.08 13.43
CA GLN A 70 3.06 -7.37 13.42
C GLN A 70 1.76 -7.32 14.23
N ARG A 71 1.77 -6.68 15.42
CA ARG A 71 0.56 -6.50 16.24
C ARG A 71 -0.52 -5.70 15.52
N TYR A 72 -0.12 -4.61 14.83
CA TYR A 72 -1.04 -3.82 14.03
C TYR A 72 -1.68 -4.65 12.91
N LEU A 73 -0.87 -5.33 12.10
CA LEU A 73 -1.32 -6.13 10.97
C LEU A 73 -2.27 -7.28 11.35
N LYS A 74 -2.07 -7.85 12.55
CA LYS A 74 -2.87 -8.96 13.08
C LYS A 74 -3.87 -8.50 14.16
N SER A 75 -4.07 -7.20 14.31
CA SER A 75 -5.03 -6.68 15.28
C SER A 75 -6.44 -7.18 15.01
N LYS A 76 -7.23 -7.32 16.07
CA LYS A 76 -8.63 -7.75 15.96
C LYS A 76 -9.41 -6.88 14.97
N ALA A 77 -9.20 -5.56 15.00
CA ALA A 77 -9.87 -4.61 14.12
C ALA A 77 -9.54 -4.84 12.64
N ILE A 78 -8.26 -5.02 12.29
CA ILE A 78 -7.84 -5.37 10.93
C ILE A 78 -8.43 -6.71 10.52
N LYS A 79 -8.30 -7.74 11.37
CA LYS A 79 -8.80 -9.09 11.07
C LYS A 79 -10.30 -9.07 10.77
N GLU A 80 -11.11 -8.41 11.59
CA GLU A 80 -12.56 -8.31 11.41
C GLU A 80 -12.93 -7.65 10.07
N ILE A 81 -12.23 -6.58 9.68
CA ILE A 81 -12.48 -5.89 8.42
C ILE A 81 -12.10 -6.79 7.23
N VAL A 82 -10.87 -7.30 7.21
CA VAL A 82 -10.37 -8.00 6.02
C VAL A 82 -11.04 -9.36 5.82
N THR A 83 -11.31 -10.13 6.89
CA THR A 83 -12.04 -11.41 6.78
C THR A 83 -13.48 -11.20 6.33
N LYS A 84 -14.13 -10.12 6.80
CA LYS A 84 -15.50 -9.78 6.35
C LYS A 84 -15.54 -9.35 4.88
N LEU A 85 -14.57 -8.59 4.43
CA LEU A 85 -14.54 -8.09 3.05
C LEU A 85 -14.05 -9.14 2.04
N LEU A 86 -13.21 -10.09 2.48
CA LEU A 86 -12.75 -11.24 1.68
C LEU A 86 -13.71 -12.42 1.73
N ASP A 87 -14.72 -12.37 2.62
CA ASP A 87 -15.70 -13.44 2.85
C ASP A 87 -15.03 -14.78 3.27
N GLY A 88 -14.09 -14.71 4.22
CA GLY A 88 -13.40 -15.90 4.73
C GLY A 88 -12.01 -15.63 5.31
N ASP A 89 -11.11 -16.56 5.07
CA ASP A 89 -9.71 -16.48 5.53
C ASP A 89 -8.99 -15.26 4.94
N ALA A 90 -7.98 -14.79 5.66
CA ALA A 90 -7.13 -13.71 5.20
C ALA A 90 -5.65 -14.00 5.46
N PHE A 91 -4.83 -13.71 4.46
CA PHE A 91 -3.39 -13.87 4.48
C PHE A 91 -2.73 -12.53 4.13
N ILE A 92 -1.74 -12.12 4.90
CA ILE A 92 -0.91 -10.97 4.53
C ILE A 92 -0.10 -11.37 3.30
N PHE A 93 -0.35 -10.68 2.20
CA PHE A 93 0.31 -10.89 0.92
C PHE A 93 1.53 -9.99 0.74
N ASN A 94 1.44 -8.75 1.19
CA ASN A 94 2.49 -7.75 1.13
C ASN A 94 2.27 -6.70 2.22
N GLU A 95 3.34 -6.09 2.71
CA GLU A 95 3.24 -4.93 3.59
C GLU A 95 4.45 -4.00 3.43
N GLN A 96 4.23 -2.69 3.60
CA GLN A 96 5.29 -1.71 3.42
C GLN A 96 4.94 -0.33 3.99
N PHE A 97 5.95 0.39 4.45
CA PHE A 97 5.87 1.84 4.53
C PHE A 97 6.04 2.45 3.13
N VAL A 98 5.27 3.48 2.84
CA VAL A 98 5.36 4.28 1.63
C VAL A 98 5.62 5.72 2.04
N ILE A 99 6.80 6.21 1.70
CA ILE A 99 7.30 7.51 2.16
C ILE A 99 7.52 8.41 0.95
N LYS A 100 6.94 9.60 0.99
CA LYS A 100 7.18 10.70 0.05
C LYS A 100 7.95 11.80 0.75
N GLU A 101 9.19 12.00 0.33
CA GLU A 101 10.05 13.05 0.86
C GLU A 101 9.53 14.45 0.48
N PRO A 102 9.93 15.49 1.23
CA PRO A 102 9.56 16.87 0.94
C PRO A 102 9.98 17.32 -0.46
N ASN A 103 9.18 18.17 -1.09
CA ASN A 103 9.48 18.76 -2.40
C ASN A 103 9.87 17.75 -3.48
N THR A 104 9.23 16.58 -3.47
CA THR A 104 9.52 15.49 -4.39
C THR A 104 8.53 15.48 -5.54
N PRO A 105 8.98 15.54 -6.80
CA PRO A 105 8.10 15.52 -7.96
C PRO A 105 7.47 14.15 -8.24
N SER A 106 7.89 13.13 -7.50
CA SER A 106 7.49 11.75 -7.73
C SER A 106 6.02 11.50 -7.34
N SER A 107 5.25 11.02 -8.29
CA SER A 107 3.86 10.60 -8.15
C SER A 107 3.73 9.10 -8.37
N PHE A 108 2.65 8.50 -7.88
CA PHE A 108 2.20 7.18 -8.33
C PHE A 108 1.16 7.38 -9.42
N ASN A 109 1.40 6.81 -10.58
CA ASN A 109 0.45 6.85 -11.68
C ASN A 109 -0.84 6.09 -11.33
N TRP A 110 -1.92 6.37 -12.06
CA TRP A 110 -3.14 5.59 -11.99
C TRP A 110 -2.85 4.12 -12.30
N HIS A 111 -3.23 3.24 -11.38
CA HIS A 111 -3.05 1.80 -11.49
C HIS A 111 -4.09 1.05 -10.66
N GLN A 112 -4.21 -0.23 -10.92
CA GLN A 112 -4.84 -1.21 -10.04
C GLN A 112 -3.73 -2.06 -9.43
N ASP A 113 -3.82 -2.37 -8.15
CA ASP A 113 -2.82 -3.22 -7.48
C ASP A 113 -2.71 -4.61 -8.13
N SER A 114 -3.83 -5.16 -8.59
CA SER A 114 -3.87 -6.42 -9.35
C SER A 114 -3.02 -6.40 -10.63
N GLY A 115 -2.75 -5.23 -11.20
CA GLY A 115 -1.88 -5.09 -12.36
C GLY A 115 -0.42 -5.50 -12.11
N TYR A 116 0.01 -5.52 -10.85
CA TYR A 116 1.36 -5.98 -10.46
C TYR A 116 1.48 -7.50 -10.29
N VAL A 117 0.36 -8.22 -10.43
CA VAL A 117 0.33 -9.69 -10.45
C VAL A 117 0.01 -10.11 -11.88
N ASN A 118 1.00 -10.64 -12.59
CA ASN A 118 0.97 -10.91 -14.03
C ASN A 118 0.38 -12.28 -14.41
N PHE A 119 -0.48 -12.83 -13.58
CA PHE A 119 -1.22 -14.08 -13.78
C PHE A 119 -2.58 -14.02 -13.08
N ASP A 120 -3.48 -14.92 -13.40
CA ASP A 120 -4.83 -14.96 -12.84
C ASP A 120 -4.78 -15.21 -11.33
N HIS A 121 -5.52 -14.39 -10.58
CA HIS A 121 -5.65 -14.46 -9.14
C HIS A 121 -6.97 -13.84 -8.69
N LYS A 122 -7.44 -14.20 -7.50
CA LYS A 122 -8.59 -13.52 -6.90
C LYS A 122 -8.22 -12.08 -6.51
N PRO A 123 -9.13 -11.12 -6.67
CA PRO A 123 -8.92 -9.79 -6.13
C PRO A 123 -8.61 -9.83 -4.63
N TYR A 124 -7.72 -8.98 -4.20
CA TYR A 124 -7.30 -8.85 -2.83
C TYR A 124 -7.59 -7.43 -2.30
N LEU A 125 -7.37 -7.21 -1.02
CA LEU A 125 -7.58 -5.93 -0.36
C LEU A 125 -6.26 -5.21 -0.13
N THR A 126 -6.26 -3.92 -0.31
CA THR A 126 -5.23 -3.03 0.16
C THR A 126 -5.78 -2.20 1.32
N THR A 127 -5.10 -2.22 2.44
CA THR A 127 -5.30 -1.33 3.57
C THR A 127 -4.21 -0.26 3.52
N TRP A 128 -4.61 0.99 3.51
CA TRP A 128 -3.71 2.13 3.48
C TRP A 128 -3.97 2.99 4.72
N LEU A 129 -3.05 2.97 5.68
CA LEU A 129 -3.11 3.74 6.92
C LEU A 129 -2.33 5.05 6.74
N ALA A 130 -2.99 6.18 6.93
CA ALA A 130 -2.34 7.47 6.97
C ALA A 130 -1.51 7.58 8.26
N LEU A 131 -0.19 7.72 8.15
CA LEU A 131 0.68 8.03 9.28
C LEU A 131 0.91 9.54 9.44
N ASP A 132 0.52 10.33 8.46
CA ASP A 132 0.52 11.79 8.46
C ASP A 132 -0.77 12.29 7.83
N ASP A 133 -1.23 13.47 8.23
CA ASP A 133 -2.36 14.15 7.60
C ASP A 133 -2.13 14.31 6.10
N THR A 134 -3.17 14.09 5.31
CA THR A 134 -3.10 14.33 3.86
C THR A 134 -3.82 15.60 3.46
N HIS A 135 -3.24 16.33 2.53
CA HIS A 135 -3.77 17.58 2.00
C HIS A 135 -3.32 17.80 0.54
N PRO A 136 -3.86 18.77 -0.20
CA PRO A 136 -3.62 18.91 -1.65
C PRO A 136 -2.14 18.96 -2.08
N LEU A 137 -1.25 19.44 -1.20
CA LEU A 137 0.17 19.64 -1.55
C LEU A 137 1.08 18.48 -1.18
N ASN A 138 0.62 17.46 -0.41
CA ASN A 138 1.51 16.38 0.04
C ASN A 138 1.26 15.03 -0.62
N GLY A 139 0.58 15.05 -1.78
CA GLY A 139 0.33 13.84 -2.57
C GLY A 139 -0.66 12.89 -1.90
N PRO A 140 -1.90 13.32 -1.67
CA PRO A 140 -2.96 12.49 -1.11
C PRO A 140 -3.23 11.27 -2.00
N LEU A 141 -3.88 10.26 -1.44
CA LEU A 141 -4.43 9.14 -2.20
C LEU A 141 -5.59 9.65 -3.05
N SER A 142 -5.54 9.38 -4.35
CA SER A 142 -6.64 9.62 -5.29
C SER A 142 -7.22 8.27 -5.70
N ILE A 143 -8.55 8.16 -5.75
CA ILE A 143 -9.25 6.92 -6.01
C ILE A 143 -10.42 7.15 -6.99
N ILE A 144 -10.65 6.20 -7.88
CA ILE A 144 -11.85 6.21 -8.72
C ILE A 144 -12.83 5.18 -8.17
N PRO A 145 -14.01 5.62 -7.67
CA PRO A 145 -15.04 4.71 -7.20
C PRO A 145 -15.38 3.66 -8.26
N THR A 146 -15.28 2.40 -7.90
CA THR A 146 -15.45 1.27 -8.81
C THR A 146 -16.42 0.26 -8.22
N ASN A 147 -17.48 -0.08 -8.94
CA ASN A 147 -18.37 -1.15 -8.53
C ASN A 147 -17.71 -2.51 -8.79
N ILE A 148 -17.17 -3.12 -7.73
CA ILE A 148 -16.42 -4.38 -7.82
C ILE A 148 -17.33 -5.63 -7.94
N GLU A 149 -18.64 -5.50 -7.82
CA GLU A 149 -19.58 -6.60 -8.14
C GLU A 149 -19.76 -6.78 -9.66
N THR A 150 -19.60 -5.68 -10.40
CA THR A 150 -19.75 -5.67 -11.86
C THR A 150 -18.43 -5.56 -12.61
N THR A 151 -17.35 -5.20 -11.91
CA THR A 151 -16.01 -5.03 -12.49
C THR A 151 -15.10 -6.12 -11.90
N SER A 152 -14.82 -7.14 -12.68
CA SER A 152 -13.96 -8.26 -12.26
C SER A 152 -12.62 -8.31 -12.99
N GLU A 153 -12.41 -7.43 -13.95
CA GLU A 153 -11.25 -7.49 -14.82
C GLU A 153 -10.15 -6.50 -14.40
N VAL A 154 -8.92 -6.95 -14.53
CA VAL A 154 -7.75 -6.10 -14.43
C VAL A 154 -7.58 -5.36 -15.75
N ILE A 155 -7.60 -4.03 -15.71
CA ILE A 155 -7.33 -3.19 -16.87
C ILE A 155 -5.90 -3.44 -17.34
N THR A 156 -5.67 -3.52 -18.64
CA THR A 156 -4.33 -3.71 -19.20
C THR A 156 -3.43 -2.54 -18.80
N HIS A 157 -2.39 -2.85 -18.01
CA HIS A 157 -1.39 -1.88 -17.58
C HIS A 157 -0.28 -1.73 -18.63
N GLN A 158 0.28 -0.54 -18.69
CA GLN A 158 1.47 -0.21 -19.47
C GLN A 158 2.63 0.15 -18.54
N TRP A 159 3.84 -0.10 -18.96
CA TRP A 159 5.03 0.32 -18.21
C TRP A 159 5.46 1.73 -18.60
N SER A 160 5.72 2.57 -17.61
CA SER A 160 6.26 3.91 -17.78
C SER A 160 7.76 3.93 -17.46
N ASP A 161 8.58 4.15 -18.47
CA ASP A 161 10.04 4.28 -18.26
C ASP A 161 10.41 5.54 -17.49
N LYS A 162 9.56 6.55 -17.52
CA LYS A 162 9.78 7.81 -16.81
C LYS A 162 9.58 7.67 -15.32
N SER A 163 8.45 7.08 -14.89
CA SER A 163 8.11 6.91 -13.47
C SER A 163 8.53 5.56 -12.90
N LYS A 164 8.98 4.61 -13.77
CA LYS A 164 9.33 3.23 -13.40
C LYS A 164 8.18 2.50 -12.68
N ASP A 165 6.95 2.81 -13.08
CA ASP A 165 5.71 2.22 -12.56
C ASP A 165 4.82 1.72 -13.69
N LEU A 166 3.91 0.81 -13.34
CA LEU A 166 2.76 0.47 -14.17
C LEU A 166 1.74 1.62 -14.16
N PHE A 167 1.05 1.81 -15.28
CA PHE A 167 -0.03 2.79 -15.36
C PHE A 167 -1.17 2.32 -16.25
N ILE A 168 -2.35 2.89 -16.01
CA ILE A 168 -3.55 2.76 -16.83
C ILE A 168 -4.06 4.13 -17.20
N GLN A 169 -4.79 4.22 -18.31
CA GLN A 169 -5.56 5.41 -18.64
C GLN A 169 -6.93 5.34 -17.99
N VAL A 170 -7.34 6.42 -17.35
CA VAL A 170 -8.61 6.52 -16.63
C VAL A 170 -9.30 7.85 -16.95
N ASP A 171 -10.60 7.91 -16.68
CA ASP A 171 -11.34 9.18 -16.69
C ASP A 171 -11.15 9.87 -15.32
N GLU A 172 -10.16 10.75 -15.25
CA GLU A 172 -9.79 11.45 -14.02
C GLU A 172 -10.90 12.38 -13.49
N SER A 173 -11.90 12.72 -14.31
CA SER A 173 -13.05 13.51 -13.82
C SER A 173 -13.88 12.80 -12.76
N LYS A 174 -13.73 11.48 -12.64
CA LYS A 174 -14.35 10.64 -11.62
C LYS A 174 -13.51 10.45 -10.36
N ALA A 175 -12.29 10.95 -10.37
CA ALA A 175 -11.36 10.79 -9.27
C ALA A 175 -11.81 11.56 -8.03
N LYS A 176 -11.54 10.98 -6.86
CA LYS A 176 -11.69 11.60 -5.55
C LYS A 176 -10.34 11.64 -4.86
N GLU A 177 -9.87 12.81 -4.53
CA GLU A 177 -8.73 12.97 -3.64
C GLU A 177 -9.18 12.81 -2.18
N LEU A 178 -8.46 11.99 -1.43
CA LEU A 178 -8.80 11.70 -0.04
C LEU A 178 -7.90 12.53 0.88
N TYR A 179 -8.50 13.56 1.47
CA TYR A 179 -7.86 14.37 2.51
C TYR A 179 -8.28 13.78 3.86
N VAL A 180 -7.37 13.09 4.51
CA VAL A 180 -7.64 12.36 5.75
C VAL A 180 -6.61 12.70 6.82
N SER A 181 -7.04 12.63 8.07
CA SER A 181 -6.16 12.78 9.22
C SER A 181 -5.29 11.54 9.43
N GLU A 182 -4.15 11.71 10.09
CA GLU A 182 -3.34 10.59 10.57
C GLU A 182 -4.20 9.62 11.41
N GLY A 183 -3.90 8.34 11.34
CA GLY A 183 -4.70 7.31 12.00
C GLY A 183 -5.93 6.84 11.22
N THR A 184 -6.25 7.47 10.09
CA THR A 184 -7.33 7.03 9.19
C THR A 184 -6.88 5.85 8.34
N LEU A 185 -7.72 4.80 8.27
CA LEU A 185 -7.54 3.64 7.41
C LEU A 185 -8.43 3.74 6.16
N VAL A 186 -7.84 3.66 4.99
CA VAL A 186 -8.54 3.48 3.72
C VAL A 186 -8.35 2.03 3.27
N VAL A 187 -9.47 1.32 3.03
CA VAL A 187 -9.45 -0.06 2.52
C VAL A 187 -10.03 -0.07 1.13
N PHE A 188 -9.33 -0.64 0.17
CA PHE A 188 -9.82 -0.71 -1.21
C PHE A 188 -9.47 -2.05 -1.87
N SER A 189 -10.26 -2.40 -2.90
CA SER A 189 -10.03 -3.59 -3.72
C SER A 189 -8.80 -3.39 -4.61
N SER A 190 -8.04 -4.46 -4.82
CA SER A 190 -6.92 -4.46 -5.78
C SER A 190 -7.36 -4.16 -7.22
N LEU A 191 -8.66 -4.18 -7.50
CA LEU A 191 -9.27 -3.76 -8.78
C LEU A 191 -9.65 -2.27 -8.83
N THR A 192 -9.57 -1.56 -7.71
CA THR A 192 -9.94 -0.14 -7.68
C THR A 192 -8.81 0.73 -8.20
N PRO A 193 -9.01 1.51 -9.29
CA PRO A 193 -8.00 2.41 -9.78
C PRO A 193 -7.67 3.50 -8.76
N HIS A 194 -6.39 3.69 -8.51
CA HIS A 194 -5.91 4.70 -7.58
C HIS A 194 -4.57 5.28 -8.02
N ALA A 195 -4.25 6.43 -7.48
CA ALA A 195 -3.04 7.19 -7.76
C ALA A 195 -2.64 8.01 -6.53
N SER A 196 -1.52 8.68 -6.58
CA SER A 196 -1.11 9.61 -5.55
C SER A 196 -0.17 10.65 -6.13
N GLY A 197 -0.52 11.94 -6.00
CA GLY A 197 0.25 13.06 -6.51
C GLY A 197 1.64 13.22 -5.89
N ALA A 198 2.39 14.19 -6.38
CA ALA A 198 3.69 14.57 -5.84
C ALA A 198 3.56 15.18 -4.43
N ASN A 199 4.60 15.05 -3.61
CA ASN A 199 4.69 15.79 -2.36
C ASN A 199 5.41 17.12 -2.59
N GLN A 200 4.65 18.19 -2.72
CA GLN A 200 5.12 19.57 -2.89
C GLN A 200 5.26 20.32 -1.55
N SER A 201 4.94 19.66 -0.44
CA SER A 201 5.05 20.24 0.88
C SER A 201 6.49 20.18 1.42
N SER A 202 6.75 20.93 2.47
CA SER A 202 8.04 20.94 3.16
C SER A 202 8.22 19.80 4.18
N LYS A 203 7.22 18.93 4.32
CA LYS A 203 7.25 17.81 5.27
C LYS A 203 7.15 16.47 4.54
N THR A 204 7.75 15.44 5.10
CA THR A 204 7.55 14.06 4.66
C THR A 204 6.09 13.66 4.82
N ARG A 205 5.57 12.84 3.90
CA ARG A 205 4.25 12.21 4.00
C ARG A 205 4.42 10.69 3.97
N THR A 206 3.98 10.06 5.02
CA THR A 206 4.12 8.61 5.22
C THR A 206 2.76 7.94 5.29
N ALA A 207 2.67 6.76 4.72
CA ALA A 207 1.56 5.84 4.90
C ALA A 207 2.10 4.43 5.13
N TYR A 208 1.32 3.61 5.83
CA TYR A 208 1.58 2.19 5.96
C TYR A 208 0.55 1.40 5.16
N LEU A 209 1.02 0.60 4.22
CA LEU A 209 0.19 -0.18 3.31
C LEU A 209 0.35 -1.66 3.64
N ALA A 210 -0.78 -2.38 3.70
CA ALA A 210 -0.77 -3.84 3.76
C ALA A 210 -1.81 -4.43 2.82
N GLN A 211 -1.48 -5.56 2.21
CA GLN A 211 -2.35 -6.25 1.25
C GLN A 211 -2.71 -7.62 1.77
N TYR A 212 -4.00 -7.95 1.69
CA TYR A 212 -4.59 -9.17 2.23
C TYR A 212 -5.33 -9.94 1.16
N SER A 213 -4.96 -11.19 0.94
CA SER A 213 -5.62 -12.11 0.00
C SER A 213 -6.44 -13.17 0.75
N SER A 214 -7.49 -13.69 0.13
CA SER A 214 -8.33 -14.76 0.69
C SER A 214 -7.64 -16.14 0.67
N GLU A 215 -6.59 -16.26 -0.12
CA GLU A 215 -5.77 -17.47 -0.27
C GLU A 215 -4.35 -17.07 -0.66
N PRO A 216 -3.33 -17.95 -0.46
CA PRO A 216 -1.99 -17.69 -0.98
C PRO A 216 -2.02 -17.47 -2.49
N ILE A 217 -1.41 -16.38 -2.95
CA ILE A 217 -1.27 -16.09 -4.38
C ILE A 217 -0.06 -16.89 -4.89
N ILE A 218 -0.30 -17.89 -5.72
CA ILE A 218 0.72 -18.82 -6.21
C ILE A 218 0.93 -18.61 -7.71
N ASP A 219 2.17 -18.38 -8.12
CA ASP A 219 2.54 -18.28 -9.53
C ASP A 219 2.34 -19.66 -10.20
N PRO A 220 1.46 -19.78 -11.19
CA PRO A 220 1.14 -21.06 -11.84
C PRO A 220 2.31 -21.65 -12.62
N ASN A 221 3.29 -20.85 -13.02
CA ASN A 221 4.45 -21.32 -13.78
C ASN A 221 5.56 -21.87 -12.89
N THR A 222 5.70 -21.36 -11.68
CA THR A 222 6.79 -21.72 -10.77
C THR A 222 6.33 -22.52 -9.57
N GLY A 223 5.03 -22.46 -9.22
CA GLY A 223 4.46 -23.02 -7.99
C GLY A 223 4.87 -22.29 -6.73
N LEU A 224 5.53 -21.13 -6.85
CA LEU A 224 6.00 -20.36 -5.71
C LEU A 224 4.95 -19.35 -5.25
N ILE A 225 4.90 -19.11 -3.94
CA ILE A 225 4.08 -18.06 -3.35
C ILE A 225 4.62 -16.70 -3.81
N ARG A 226 3.73 -15.87 -4.33
CA ARG A 226 4.04 -14.48 -4.66
C ARG A 226 4.12 -13.63 -3.39
N ASN A 227 5.28 -13.01 -3.13
CA ASN A 227 5.57 -12.24 -1.92
C ASN A 227 5.42 -13.09 -0.64
N GLN A 228 4.30 -12.97 0.08
CA GLN A 228 4.03 -13.63 1.36
C GLN A 228 2.65 -14.30 1.38
N ALA A 229 2.42 -15.19 2.35
CA ALA A 229 1.11 -15.76 2.68
C ALA A 229 1.05 -16.03 4.20
N ILE A 230 1.08 -14.96 5.00
CA ILE A 230 1.06 -15.06 6.46
C ILE A 230 -0.38 -15.02 6.94
N PRO A 231 -0.92 -16.08 7.57
CA PRO A 231 -2.29 -16.08 8.07
C PRO A 231 -2.48 -15.10 9.24
N ILE A 232 -3.69 -14.51 9.35
CA ILE A 232 -4.06 -13.59 10.42
C ILE A 232 -5.26 -14.06 11.23
#